data_c91ce972dd0a5787df9c675caa7471bf
#
_entry.id   c91ce972dd0a5787df9c675caa7471bf
#
_cell.length_a   1.000
_cell.length_b   1.000
_cell.length_c   1.000
_cell.angle_alpha   90.00
_cell.angle_beta   90.00
_cell.angle_gamma   90.00
#
_symmetry.space_group_name_H-M   'P 1'
#
loop_
_entity.id
_entity.type
_entity.pdbx_description
1 polymer ?
#
loop_
_entity_poly.entity_id
_entity_poly.type
_entity_poly.pdbx_seq_one_letter_code
_entity_poly.pdbx_strand_id
1 'polypeptide(L)'
;MPYDDQNIFAKILRGEIPCNKIYEDDYVLSFYDVNPQKKIHALIIPKGKYIDLDDFNSNASNDEIVGLMKGITTVSKKLGISSIDGKGYRALANISDYGGQEVPHLH
;
A
#
# COMPACT_ATOMS: atom_id res chain seq x y z
N MET A 1 -14.51 -13.75 -0.11
CA MET A 1 -14.43 -13.43 -1.55
C MET A 1 -13.07 -13.83 -2.09
N PRO A 2 -12.99 -14.49 -3.23
CA PRO A 2 -11.68 -14.80 -3.81
C PRO A 2 -10.98 -13.53 -4.28
N TYR A 3 -9.67 -13.55 -4.22
CA TYR A 3 -8.85 -12.44 -4.69
C TYR A 3 -8.94 -12.34 -6.22
N ASP A 4 -9.12 -11.14 -6.73
CA ASP A 4 -9.19 -10.87 -8.16
C ASP A 4 -7.80 -10.52 -8.70
N ASP A 5 -7.16 -11.45 -9.41
CA ASP A 5 -5.84 -11.24 -10.01
C ASP A 5 -5.83 -10.17 -11.12
N GLN A 6 -6.98 -9.70 -11.56
CA GLN A 6 -7.08 -8.69 -12.61
C GLN A 6 -7.17 -7.28 -12.06
N ASN A 7 -7.08 -7.09 -10.73
CA ASN A 7 -7.05 -5.74 -10.17
C ASN A 7 -5.76 -5.01 -10.58
N ILE A 8 -5.84 -3.68 -10.61
CA ILE A 8 -4.74 -2.84 -11.12
C ILE A 8 -3.44 -3.02 -10.31
N PHE A 9 -3.54 -3.21 -9.00
CA PHE A 9 -2.33 -3.35 -8.17
C PHE A 9 -1.67 -4.70 -8.38
N ALA A 10 -2.44 -5.77 -8.58
CA ALA A 10 -1.87 -7.06 -8.98
C ALA A 10 -1.11 -6.95 -10.30
N LYS A 11 -1.68 -6.21 -11.26
CA LYS A 11 -1.01 -5.99 -12.55
C LYS A 11 0.26 -5.17 -12.41
N ILE A 12 0.27 -4.18 -11.54
CA ILE A 12 1.49 -3.41 -11.23
C ILE A 12 2.56 -4.32 -10.62
N LEU A 13 2.18 -5.18 -9.68
CA LEU A 13 3.11 -6.11 -9.05
C LEU A 13 3.72 -7.10 -10.06
N ARG A 14 2.97 -7.50 -11.07
CA ARG A 14 3.47 -8.38 -12.14
C ARG A 14 4.28 -7.65 -13.22
N GLY A 15 4.35 -6.32 -13.15
CA GLY A 15 5.04 -5.52 -14.16
C GLY A 15 4.24 -5.29 -15.45
N GLU A 16 2.95 -5.62 -15.47
CA GLU A 16 2.10 -5.41 -16.65
C GLU A 16 1.68 -3.95 -16.81
N ILE A 17 1.59 -3.21 -15.70
CA ILE A 17 1.27 -1.78 -15.68
C ILE A 17 2.42 -1.07 -14.98
N PRO A 18 2.98 0.00 -15.57
CA PRO A 18 4.05 0.74 -14.92
C PRO A 18 3.53 1.55 -13.72
N CYS A 19 4.41 1.82 -12.76
CA CYS A 19 4.12 2.72 -11.66
C CYS A 19 5.31 3.63 -11.42
N ASN A 20 5.06 4.76 -10.76
CA ASN A 20 6.11 5.68 -10.35
C ASN A 20 6.59 5.27 -8.96
N LYS A 21 7.55 4.36 -8.91
CA LYS A 21 7.97 3.68 -7.69
C LYS A 21 8.69 4.62 -6.72
N ILE A 22 8.36 4.49 -5.44
CA ILE A 22 9.04 5.17 -4.34
C ILE A 22 9.98 4.21 -3.61
N TYR A 23 9.51 2.99 -3.32
CA TYR A 23 10.24 2.03 -2.50
C TYR A 23 9.73 0.61 -2.76
N GLU A 24 10.62 -0.35 -2.64
CA GLU A 24 10.25 -1.77 -2.77
C GLU A 24 11.20 -2.62 -1.93
N ASP A 25 10.64 -3.63 -1.27
CA ASP A 25 11.41 -4.69 -0.61
C ASP A 25 10.70 -6.04 -0.82
N ASP A 26 11.07 -7.06 -0.03
CA ASP A 26 10.48 -8.39 -0.19
C ASP A 26 8.98 -8.44 0.12
N TYR A 27 8.47 -7.49 0.88
CA TYR A 27 7.10 -7.53 1.41
C TYR A 27 6.17 -6.49 0.81
N VAL A 28 6.70 -5.34 0.40
CA VAL A 28 5.87 -4.21 -0.03
C VAL A 28 6.40 -3.54 -1.29
N LEU A 29 5.49 -2.86 -1.98
CA LEU A 29 5.79 -1.92 -3.05
C LEU A 29 5.09 -0.61 -2.75
N SER A 30 5.79 0.50 -2.90
CA SER A 30 5.22 1.84 -2.73
C SER A 30 5.43 2.67 -3.99
N PHE A 31 4.42 3.45 -4.37
CA PHE A 31 4.44 4.28 -5.57
C PHE A 31 3.50 5.47 -5.40
N TYR A 32 3.68 6.49 -6.24
CA TYR A 32 2.80 7.66 -6.22
C TYR A 32 1.44 7.31 -6.81
N ASP A 33 0.37 7.84 -6.19
CA ASP A 33 -0.97 7.72 -6.74
C ASP A 33 -1.07 8.56 -8.03
N VAL A 34 -1.67 7.98 -9.08
CA VAL A 34 -1.88 8.67 -10.36
C VAL A 34 -2.98 9.72 -10.28
N ASN A 35 -3.84 9.63 -9.26
CA ASN A 35 -4.93 10.58 -9.00
C ASN A 35 -4.77 11.17 -7.60
N PRO A 36 -3.74 11.98 -7.35
CA PRO A 36 -3.43 12.42 -5.99
C PRO A 36 -4.52 13.33 -5.43
N GLN A 37 -4.91 13.05 -4.18
CA GLN A 37 -5.87 13.85 -3.42
C GLN A 37 -5.17 14.98 -2.64
N LYS A 38 -3.87 14.89 -2.48
CA LYS A 38 -3.03 15.83 -1.75
C LYS A 38 -1.75 16.08 -2.53
N LYS A 39 -0.98 17.08 -2.11
CA LYS A 39 0.30 17.43 -2.73
C LYS A 39 1.26 16.24 -2.78
N ILE A 40 1.32 15.47 -1.70
CA ILE A 40 2.02 14.20 -1.65
C ILE A 40 0.98 13.13 -1.36
N HIS A 41 0.81 12.19 -2.29
CA HIS A 41 -0.12 11.09 -2.14
C HIS A 41 0.57 9.83 -2.63
N ALA A 42 1.05 9.03 -1.68
CA ALA A 42 1.75 7.78 -1.93
C ALA A 42 0.88 6.61 -1.50
N LEU A 43 1.01 5.52 -2.21
CA LEU A 43 0.39 4.24 -1.87
C LEU A 43 1.49 3.28 -1.41
N ILE A 44 1.13 2.39 -0.50
CA ILE A 44 1.95 1.24 -0.15
C ILE A 44 1.06 0.01 -0.15
N ILE A 45 1.53 -1.04 -0.82
CA ILE A 45 0.77 -2.28 -0.96
C ILE A 45 1.64 -3.46 -0.55
N PRO A 46 1.05 -4.50 0.07
CA PRO A 46 1.76 -5.76 0.26
C PRO A 46 1.92 -6.47 -1.08
N LYS A 47 2.98 -7.25 -1.22
CA LYS A 47 3.19 -8.08 -2.43
C LYS A 47 2.29 -9.29 -2.46
N GLY A 48 1.84 -9.77 -1.30
CA GLY A 48 0.89 -10.88 -1.22
C GLY A 48 -0.51 -10.48 -1.66
N LYS A 49 -1.34 -11.48 -1.94
CA LYS A 49 -2.69 -11.31 -2.49
C LYS A 49 -3.70 -11.14 -1.37
N TYR A 50 -3.82 -9.94 -0.85
CA TYR A 50 -4.74 -9.61 0.24
C TYR A 50 -5.72 -8.54 -0.23
N ILE A 51 -7.00 -8.77 0.00
CA ILE A 51 -8.08 -7.91 -0.50
C ILE A 51 -8.12 -6.59 0.27
N ASP A 52 -8.02 -6.65 1.59
CA ASP A 52 -8.14 -5.50 2.48
C ASP A 52 -7.33 -5.71 3.76
N LEU A 53 -7.38 -4.73 4.65
CA LEU A 53 -6.63 -4.79 5.91
C LEU A 53 -7.08 -5.95 6.80
N ASP A 54 -8.37 -6.25 6.83
CA ASP A 54 -8.88 -7.35 7.68
C ASP A 54 -8.41 -8.71 7.14
N ASP A 55 -8.43 -8.91 5.82
CA ASP A 55 -7.90 -10.09 5.18
C ASP A 55 -6.39 -10.23 5.48
N PHE A 56 -5.64 -9.16 5.31
CA PHE A 56 -4.20 -9.14 5.56
C PHE A 56 -3.87 -9.50 7.01
N ASN A 57 -4.53 -8.85 7.96
CA ASN A 57 -4.27 -9.09 9.38
C ASN A 57 -4.67 -10.49 9.83
N SER A 58 -5.67 -11.09 9.17
CA SER A 58 -6.14 -12.43 9.50
C SER A 58 -5.28 -13.54 8.88
N ASN A 59 -4.68 -13.30 7.72
CA ASN A 59 -4.10 -14.37 6.91
C ASN A 59 -2.62 -14.20 6.57
N ALA A 60 -2.06 -13.00 6.67
CA ALA A 60 -0.66 -12.76 6.38
C ALA A 60 0.25 -13.32 7.48
N SER A 61 1.50 -13.59 7.13
CA SER A 61 2.52 -13.98 8.11
C SER A 61 2.90 -12.80 9.00
N ASN A 62 3.49 -13.10 10.14
CA ASN A 62 4.01 -12.04 11.02
C ASN A 62 5.04 -11.17 10.30
N ASP A 63 5.91 -11.78 9.49
CA ASP A 63 6.93 -11.02 8.73
C ASP A 63 6.29 -10.09 7.71
N GLU A 64 5.22 -10.51 7.05
CA GLU A 64 4.49 -9.64 6.12
C GLU A 64 3.84 -8.46 6.84
N ILE A 65 3.24 -8.71 8.00
CA ILE A 65 2.59 -7.65 8.80
C ILE A 65 3.64 -6.64 9.28
N VAL A 66 4.74 -7.12 9.83
CA VAL A 66 5.85 -6.25 10.26
C VAL A 66 6.42 -5.49 9.06
N GLY A 67 6.58 -6.15 7.92
CA GLY A 67 7.09 -5.53 6.70
C GLY A 67 6.23 -4.36 6.22
N LEU A 68 4.90 -4.51 6.26
CA LEU A 68 4.00 -3.41 5.90
C LEU A 68 4.10 -2.25 6.90
N MET A 69 4.05 -2.53 8.18
CA MET A 69 4.11 -1.48 9.21
C MET A 69 5.42 -0.70 9.16
N LYS A 70 6.54 -1.40 9.11
CA LYS A 70 7.85 -0.74 8.99
C LYS A 70 8.02 -0.04 7.64
N GLY A 71 7.46 -0.60 6.60
CA GLY A 71 7.47 -0.01 5.26
C GLY A 71 6.81 1.35 5.20
N ILE A 72 5.71 1.55 5.92
CA ILE A 72 5.04 2.86 6.01
C ILE A 72 6.02 3.92 6.51
N THR A 73 6.75 3.65 7.57
CA THR A 73 7.72 4.60 8.11
C THR A 73 8.92 4.79 7.17
N THR A 74 9.39 3.72 6.55
CA THR A 74 10.48 3.83 5.56
C THR A 74 10.09 4.77 4.42
N VAL A 75 8.88 4.61 3.89
CA VAL A 75 8.37 5.47 2.81
C VAL A 75 8.21 6.91 3.29
N SER A 76 7.66 7.12 4.49
CA SER A 76 7.48 8.47 5.02
C SER A 76 8.81 9.21 5.18
N LYS A 77 9.86 8.51 5.58
CA LYS A 77 11.20 9.09 5.68
C LYS A 77 11.77 9.42 4.30
N LYS A 78 11.62 8.53 3.33
CA LYS A 78 12.07 8.80 1.96
C LYS A 78 11.39 10.03 1.36
N LEU A 79 10.13 10.27 1.70
CA LEU A 79 9.37 11.42 1.22
C LEU A 79 9.60 12.69 2.03
N GLY A 80 10.32 12.60 3.14
CA GLY A 80 10.60 13.75 4.00
C GLY A 80 9.40 14.25 4.78
N ILE A 81 8.42 13.38 5.06
CA ILE A 81 7.15 13.76 5.73
C ILE A 81 6.96 13.09 7.08
N SER A 82 7.93 12.31 7.54
CA SER A 82 7.81 11.61 8.83
C SER A 82 7.68 12.62 9.98
N SER A 83 7.15 12.16 11.11
CA SER A 83 7.07 13.00 12.32
C SER A 83 8.45 13.33 12.88
N ILE A 84 9.48 12.57 12.50
CA ILE A 84 10.86 12.76 12.94
C ILE A 84 11.56 13.82 12.09
N ASP A 85 11.46 13.69 10.75
CA ASP A 85 12.20 14.50 9.79
C ASP A 85 11.34 15.53 9.06
N GLY A 86 10.02 15.50 9.25
CA GLY A 86 9.07 16.35 8.57
C GLY A 86 7.93 16.76 9.49
N LYS A 87 6.79 17.08 8.90
CA LYS A 87 5.64 17.61 9.63
C LYS A 87 4.54 16.59 9.86
N GLY A 88 4.76 15.33 9.49
CA GLY A 88 3.79 14.27 9.65
C GLY A 88 2.88 14.10 8.45
N TYR A 89 2.03 13.10 8.53
CA TYR A 89 1.14 12.69 7.41
C TYR A 89 -0.02 11.90 7.98
N ARG A 90 -1.01 11.66 7.15
CA ARG A 90 -2.12 10.76 7.46
C ARG A 90 -1.89 9.44 6.74
N ALA A 91 -1.93 8.34 7.49
CA ALA A 91 -1.93 7.00 6.94
C ALA A 91 -3.33 6.40 7.10
N LEU A 92 -3.89 5.86 6.03
CA LEU A 92 -5.21 5.26 6.07
C LEU A 92 -5.31 4.10 5.09
N ALA A 93 -6.25 3.19 5.37
CA ALA A 93 -6.67 2.15 4.45
C ALA A 93 -8.19 2.16 4.39
N ASN A 94 -8.74 2.09 3.18
CA ASN A 94 -10.17 1.93 2.99
C ASN A 94 -10.49 0.45 2.96
N ILE A 95 -11.56 0.03 3.65
CA ILE A 95 -11.93 -1.36 3.79
C ILE A 95 -13.37 -1.53 3.35
N SER A 96 -13.59 -2.31 2.29
CA SER A 96 -14.89 -2.71 1.78
C SER A 96 -15.81 -1.52 1.45
N ASP A 97 -17.11 -1.76 1.37
CA ASP A 97 -18.08 -0.80 0.82
C ASP A 97 -18.21 0.47 1.68
N TYR A 98 -18.37 0.32 2.98
CA TYR A 98 -18.52 1.48 3.87
C TYR A 98 -17.22 2.27 4.02
N GLY A 99 -16.08 1.63 3.82
CA GLY A 99 -14.80 2.32 3.80
C GLY A 99 -14.43 2.94 2.46
N GLY A 100 -15.23 2.71 1.43
CA GLY A 100 -15.00 3.28 0.11
C GLY A 100 -13.84 2.66 -0.66
N GLN A 101 -13.53 1.40 -0.39
CA GLN A 101 -12.46 0.71 -1.11
C GLN A 101 -12.86 0.42 -2.54
N GLU A 102 -12.10 0.94 -3.50
CA GLU A 102 -12.38 0.75 -4.93
C GLU A 102 -11.57 -0.39 -5.53
N VAL A 103 -10.28 -0.51 -5.19
CA VAL A 103 -9.41 -1.57 -5.70
C VAL A 103 -9.32 -2.69 -4.66
N PRO A 104 -9.67 -3.95 -5.03
CA PRO A 104 -9.68 -5.07 -4.09
C PRO A 104 -8.28 -5.67 -3.87
N HIS A 105 -7.35 -4.84 -3.50
CA HIS A 105 -6.02 -5.17 -3.02
C HIS A 105 -5.66 -4.15 -1.96
N LEU A 106 -5.26 -4.61 -0.79
CA LEU A 106 -4.91 -3.73 0.35
C LEU A 106 -3.95 -2.63 -0.10
N HIS A 107 -4.29 -1.41 0.22
CA HIS A 107 -3.44 -0.25 -0.05
C HIS A 107 -3.68 0.87 0.96
#